data_5d0af61ac4ddc2af9357afab8062c59d
#
_entry.id   5d0af61ac4ddc2af9357afab8062c59d
#
_cell.length_a   1.000
_cell.length_b   1.000
_cell.length_c   1.000
_cell.angle_alpha   90.00
_cell.angle_beta   90.00
_cell.angle_gamma   90.00
#
_symmetry.space_group_name_H-M   'P 1'
#
loop_
_entity.id
_entity.type
_entity.pdbx_description
1 polymer ?
#
loop_
_entity_poly.entity_id
_entity_poly.type
_entity_poly.pdbx_seq_one_letter_code
_entity_poly.pdbx_strand_id
1 'polypeptide(L)'
;MNTKRKKAVILLSGGLDSTTVLAIARSRGFQCYCLSFRYGQKQDIELQRAAAIAQNMEAAEHLVLRLDLGAIGGSALTSNIAVPKDREVAEMEQEIPVTYVPARNIIFLSHALAWAEVIGATDIFLGINAVDYSGYPDCRPDFLKAFERAANLGTKEGSTGSPFTLHAPLIELSKKEIIEVGNQLGVDYSKTHSCYDPVDDLACGHCDACILRLRGFAEAGLKDPAPYVVQG
;
A
#
# COMPACT_ATOMS: atom_id res chain seq x y z
N MET A 1 32.01 14.53 2.61
CA MET A 1 30.80 15.30 2.95
C MET A 1 29.67 14.31 3.15
N ASN A 2 29.15 14.18 4.37
CA ASN A 2 28.05 13.25 4.66
C ASN A 2 26.75 13.93 4.20
N THR A 3 26.36 13.75 2.92
CA THR A 3 25.10 14.29 2.41
C THR A 3 23.96 13.58 3.15
N LYS A 4 23.30 14.32 4.04
CA LYS A 4 22.13 13.82 4.79
C LYS A 4 21.09 13.33 3.78
N ARG A 5 20.75 12.04 3.83
CA ARG A 5 19.74 11.44 2.94
C ARG A 5 18.42 12.20 3.06
N LYS A 6 17.76 12.44 1.93
CA LYS A 6 16.42 13.05 1.91
C LYS A 6 15.43 12.10 2.60
N LYS A 7 14.59 12.62 3.49
CA LYS A 7 13.60 11.84 4.20
C LYS A 7 12.35 11.65 3.34
N ALA A 8 11.73 10.46 3.45
CA ALA A 8 10.43 10.19 2.83
C ALA A 8 9.54 9.41 3.79
N VAL A 9 8.24 9.72 3.79
CA VAL A 9 7.22 8.90 4.44
C VAL A 9 6.71 7.87 3.44
N ILE A 10 6.66 6.61 3.86
CA ILE A 10 6.21 5.48 3.04
C ILE A 10 4.95 4.89 3.67
N LEU A 11 3.82 4.91 2.96
CA LEU A 11 2.62 4.17 3.38
C LEU A 11 2.88 2.67 3.23
N LEU A 12 3.05 1.96 4.35
CA LEU A 12 3.42 0.54 4.38
C LEU A 12 2.30 -0.30 4.98
N SER A 13 1.63 -1.11 4.16
CA SER A 13 0.59 -2.03 4.61
C SER A 13 1.10 -3.44 4.95
N GLY A 14 2.32 -3.79 4.53
CA GLY A 14 2.84 -5.17 4.59
C GLY A 14 2.46 -6.04 3.40
N GLY A 15 1.70 -5.51 2.44
CA GLY A 15 1.38 -6.14 1.17
C GLY A 15 2.48 -5.99 0.12
N LEU A 16 2.34 -6.74 -0.98
CA LEU A 16 3.26 -6.78 -2.11
C LEU A 16 3.61 -5.38 -2.63
N ASP A 17 2.59 -4.57 -2.96
CA ASP A 17 2.77 -3.27 -3.60
C ASP A 17 3.50 -2.28 -2.68
N SER A 18 3.06 -2.14 -1.43
CA SER A 18 3.67 -1.21 -0.47
C SER A 18 5.11 -1.57 -0.13
N THR A 19 5.44 -2.86 -0.11
CA THR A 19 6.80 -3.35 0.10
C THR A 19 7.70 -3.03 -1.09
N THR A 20 7.19 -3.19 -2.31
CA THR A 20 7.90 -2.81 -3.54
C THR A 20 8.17 -1.30 -3.58
N VAL A 21 7.20 -0.48 -3.15
CA VAL A 21 7.38 0.98 -3.05
C VAL A 21 8.46 1.35 -2.05
N LEU A 22 8.53 0.69 -0.90
CA LEU A 22 9.60 0.89 0.07
C LEU A 22 10.97 0.56 -0.55
N ALA A 23 11.08 -0.55 -1.30
CA ALA A 23 12.30 -0.91 -2.02
C ALA A 23 12.71 0.15 -3.04
N ILE A 24 11.75 0.67 -3.81
CA ILE A 24 11.97 1.74 -4.79
C ILE A 24 12.45 3.02 -4.09
N ALA A 25 11.82 3.45 -3.00
CA ALA A 25 12.23 4.65 -2.27
C ALA A 25 13.67 4.51 -1.74
N ARG A 26 14.02 3.35 -1.18
CA ARG A 26 15.38 3.04 -0.72
C ARG A 26 16.40 3.06 -1.86
N SER A 27 16.09 2.45 -3.00
CA SER A 27 16.98 2.44 -4.17
C SER A 27 17.25 3.83 -4.74
N ARG A 28 16.29 4.76 -4.55
CA ARG A 28 16.44 6.18 -4.88
C ARG A 28 17.21 6.99 -3.82
N GLY A 29 17.71 6.34 -2.76
CA GLY A 29 18.56 6.95 -1.74
C GLY A 29 17.79 7.68 -0.62
N PHE A 30 16.48 7.52 -0.50
CA PHE A 30 15.72 8.11 0.60
C PHE A 30 16.00 7.43 1.94
N GLN A 31 15.95 8.20 3.02
CA GLN A 31 15.79 7.72 4.38
C GLN A 31 14.31 7.50 4.62
N CYS A 32 13.87 6.24 4.68
CA CYS A 32 12.46 5.86 4.71
C CYS A 32 11.91 5.85 6.13
N TYR A 33 10.78 6.51 6.32
CA TYR A 33 9.94 6.52 7.53
C TYR A 33 8.63 5.82 7.17
N CYS A 34 8.40 4.64 7.71
CA CYS A 34 7.24 3.81 7.36
C CYS A 34 6.04 4.14 8.22
N LEU A 35 4.88 4.32 7.61
CA LEU A 35 3.60 4.58 8.26
C LEU A 35 2.61 3.49 7.95
N SER A 36 2.09 2.85 8.98
CA SER A 36 1.06 1.83 8.91
C SER A 36 -0.17 2.23 9.71
N PHE A 37 -1.32 1.64 9.38
CA PHE A 37 -2.58 1.95 10.03
C PHE A 37 -3.27 0.69 10.55
N ARG A 38 -3.70 0.74 11.81
CA ARG A 38 -4.73 -0.14 12.34
C ARG A 38 -6.06 0.61 12.21
N TYR A 39 -6.94 0.20 11.27
CA TYR A 39 -8.14 0.98 10.93
C TYR A 39 -9.45 0.18 11.03
N GLY A 40 -9.44 -0.93 11.77
CA GLY A 40 -10.59 -1.83 11.91
C GLY A 40 -10.59 -2.97 10.92
N GLN A 41 -9.47 -3.21 10.22
CA GLN A 41 -9.29 -4.41 9.40
C GLN A 41 -9.42 -5.69 10.26
N LYS A 42 -10.01 -6.73 9.68
CA LYS A 42 -10.33 -7.99 10.37
C LYS A 42 -9.11 -8.73 10.93
N GLN A 43 -7.93 -8.51 10.36
CA GLN A 43 -6.72 -9.27 10.67
C GLN A 43 -5.53 -8.36 10.97
N ASP A 44 -4.78 -8.68 12.02
CA ASP A 44 -3.57 -7.95 12.42
C ASP A 44 -2.31 -8.41 11.65
N ILE A 45 -2.40 -9.48 10.85
CA ILE A 45 -1.26 -10.06 10.14
C ILE A 45 -0.56 -9.04 9.22
N GLU A 46 -1.32 -8.15 8.57
CA GLU A 46 -0.75 -7.08 7.73
C GLU A 46 0.21 -6.20 8.53
N LEU A 47 -0.17 -5.81 9.76
CA LEU A 47 0.67 -4.96 10.61
C LEU A 47 1.91 -5.68 11.11
N GLN A 48 1.79 -6.98 11.42
CA GLN A 48 2.96 -7.79 11.81
C GLN A 48 3.95 -7.90 10.64
N ARG A 49 3.44 -8.13 9.42
CA ARG A 49 4.25 -8.16 8.19
C ARG A 49 4.88 -6.79 7.92
N ALA A 50 4.12 -5.70 8.03
CA ALA A 50 4.64 -4.35 7.87
C ALA A 50 5.77 -4.04 8.85
N ALA A 51 5.65 -4.43 10.11
CA ALA A 51 6.68 -4.23 11.12
C ALA A 51 7.96 -5.01 10.79
N ALA A 52 7.83 -6.30 10.43
CA ALA A 52 8.96 -7.12 10.02
C ALA A 52 9.65 -6.60 8.76
N ILE A 53 8.88 -6.15 7.76
CA ILE A 53 9.40 -5.56 6.52
C ILE A 53 10.14 -4.25 6.82
N ALA A 54 9.56 -3.34 7.61
CA ALA A 54 10.19 -2.08 7.99
C ALA A 54 11.54 -2.32 8.69
N GLN A 55 11.61 -3.29 9.60
CA GLN A 55 12.84 -3.68 10.28
C GLN A 55 13.87 -4.28 9.31
N ASN A 56 13.47 -5.28 8.50
CA ASN A 56 14.39 -5.96 7.57
C ASN A 56 14.91 -5.03 6.47
N MET A 57 14.12 -4.05 6.07
CA MET A 57 14.50 -3.04 5.08
C MET A 57 15.08 -1.77 5.72
N GLU A 58 15.49 -1.82 6.99
CA GLU A 58 16.20 -0.76 7.70
C GLU A 58 15.50 0.60 7.60
N ALA A 59 14.17 0.63 7.77
CA ALA A 59 13.44 1.89 7.90
C ALA A 59 13.97 2.67 9.10
N ALA A 60 14.08 4.00 8.97
CA ALA A 60 14.56 4.86 10.04
C ALA A 60 13.60 4.86 11.25
N GLU A 61 12.32 4.72 10.96
CA GLU A 61 11.25 4.62 11.95
C GLU A 61 10.04 3.91 11.33
N HIS A 62 9.26 3.19 12.16
CA HIS A 62 7.97 2.63 11.77
C HIS A 62 6.91 3.07 12.76
N LEU A 63 6.03 3.98 12.32
CA LEU A 63 4.91 4.48 13.09
C LEU A 63 3.63 3.71 12.74
N VAL A 64 2.88 3.24 13.74
CA VAL A 64 1.57 2.62 13.56
C VAL A 64 0.50 3.52 14.19
N LEU A 65 -0.38 4.09 13.37
CA LEU A 65 -1.51 4.89 13.85
C LEU A 65 -2.77 4.03 13.96
N ARG A 66 -3.58 4.33 14.98
CA ARG A 66 -4.87 3.68 15.19
C ARG A 66 -6.00 4.61 14.75
N LEU A 67 -6.83 4.10 13.85
CA LEU A 67 -8.03 4.77 13.35
C LEU A 67 -9.21 3.81 13.55
N ASP A 68 -10.41 4.32 13.62
CA ASP A 68 -11.63 3.50 13.68
C ASP A 68 -12.51 3.75 12.45
N LEU A 69 -12.07 3.26 11.29
CA LEU A 69 -12.88 3.29 10.08
C LEU A 69 -13.99 2.23 10.10
N GLY A 70 -13.89 1.24 10.99
CA GLY A 70 -14.95 0.27 11.23
C GLY A 70 -16.23 0.91 11.76
N ALA A 71 -16.11 1.96 12.60
CA ALA A 71 -17.25 2.73 13.09
C ALA A 71 -18.00 3.47 11.99
N ILE A 72 -17.33 3.81 10.87
CA ILE A 72 -17.95 4.43 9.68
C ILE A 72 -18.66 3.35 8.84
N GLY A 73 -18.07 2.17 8.74
CA GLY A 73 -18.61 1.04 7.99
C GLY A 73 -18.47 1.18 6.46
N GLY A 74 -19.35 0.48 5.73
CA GLY A 74 -19.47 0.60 4.26
C GLY A 74 -18.47 -0.22 3.46
N SER A 75 -17.66 -1.11 4.08
CA SER A 75 -16.71 -1.98 3.37
C SER A 75 -16.65 -3.39 3.95
N ALA A 76 -16.47 -4.39 3.09
CA ALA A 76 -16.21 -5.76 3.49
C ALA A 76 -14.90 -5.94 4.30
N LEU A 77 -13.98 -4.99 4.22
CA LEU A 77 -12.72 -5.02 4.97
C LEU A 77 -12.86 -4.53 6.43
N THR A 78 -13.90 -3.74 6.72
CA THR A 78 -14.10 -3.10 8.04
C THR A 78 -15.45 -3.42 8.68
N SER A 79 -16.28 -4.28 8.06
CA SER A 79 -17.59 -4.67 8.55
C SER A 79 -17.83 -6.18 8.37
N ASN A 80 -19.01 -6.67 8.78
CA ASN A 80 -19.39 -8.08 8.65
C ASN A 80 -19.85 -8.50 7.24
N ILE A 81 -19.64 -7.66 6.22
CA ILE A 81 -19.88 -8.03 4.83
C ILE A 81 -18.87 -9.09 4.42
N ALA A 82 -19.34 -10.13 3.71
CA ALA A 82 -18.45 -11.17 3.18
C ALA A 82 -17.52 -10.60 2.10
N VAL A 83 -16.26 -11.01 2.11
CA VAL A 83 -15.32 -10.70 1.04
C VAL A 83 -15.64 -11.59 -0.15
N PRO A 84 -15.89 -11.02 -1.35
CA PRO A 84 -16.12 -11.79 -2.56
C PRO A 84 -14.93 -12.69 -2.89
N LYS A 85 -15.23 -13.87 -3.43
CA LYS A 85 -14.24 -14.88 -3.82
C LYS A 85 -14.50 -15.37 -5.23
N ASP A 86 -13.43 -15.85 -5.88
CA ASP A 86 -13.46 -16.49 -7.20
C ASP A 86 -14.12 -15.64 -8.31
N ARG A 87 -13.92 -14.31 -8.24
CA ARG A 87 -14.40 -13.39 -9.27
C ARG A 87 -13.51 -13.43 -10.50
N GLU A 88 -14.11 -13.28 -11.66
CA GLU A 88 -13.38 -13.04 -12.89
C GLU A 88 -12.73 -11.65 -12.90
N VAL A 89 -11.52 -11.54 -13.44
CA VAL A 89 -10.78 -10.25 -13.46
C VAL A 89 -11.57 -9.16 -14.19
N ALA A 90 -12.27 -9.52 -15.28
CA ALA A 90 -13.10 -8.59 -16.03
C ALA A 90 -14.28 -8.02 -15.21
N GLU A 91 -14.77 -8.74 -14.21
CA GLU A 91 -15.81 -8.26 -13.29
C GLU A 91 -15.26 -7.28 -12.25
N MET A 92 -13.98 -7.46 -11.85
CA MET A 92 -13.33 -6.59 -10.87
C MET A 92 -13.14 -5.16 -11.38
N GLU A 93 -13.10 -4.98 -12.71
CA GLU A 93 -12.84 -3.69 -13.37
C GLU A 93 -14.11 -2.85 -13.57
N GLN A 94 -15.31 -3.44 -13.48
CA GLN A 94 -16.56 -2.79 -13.89
C GLN A 94 -17.23 -1.93 -12.82
N GLU A 95 -17.00 -2.22 -11.54
CA GLU A 95 -17.69 -1.55 -10.44
C GLU A 95 -16.72 -1.22 -9.29
N ILE A 96 -17.11 -0.25 -8.44
CA ILE A 96 -16.42 -0.02 -7.17
C ILE A 96 -16.68 -1.23 -6.27
N PRO A 97 -15.66 -2.04 -5.93
CA PRO A 97 -15.87 -3.27 -5.20
C PRO A 97 -16.30 -3.02 -3.75
N VAL A 98 -17.04 -3.95 -3.15
CA VAL A 98 -17.46 -3.90 -1.74
C VAL A 98 -16.29 -3.87 -0.74
N THR A 99 -15.07 -4.18 -1.21
CA THR A 99 -13.81 -4.05 -0.45
C THR A 99 -13.25 -2.63 -0.44
N TYR A 100 -13.83 -1.70 -1.18
CA TYR A 100 -13.48 -0.29 -1.09
C TYR A 100 -13.82 0.25 0.29
N VAL A 101 -12.83 0.78 1.00
CA VAL A 101 -13.04 1.49 2.26
C VAL A 101 -13.20 2.98 1.94
N PRO A 102 -14.36 3.59 2.23
CA PRO A 102 -14.62 4.98 1.84
C PRO A 102 -13.54 5.95 2.28
N ALA A 103 -12.99 6.70 1.31
CA ALA A 103 -11.97 7.74 1.50
C ALA A 103 -10.67 7.28 2.21
N ARG A 104 -10.36 5.98 2.24
CA ARG A 104 -9.23 5.42 2.99
C ARG A 104 -7.91 6.09 2.60
N ASN A 105 -7.60 6.18 1.30
CA ASN A 105 -6.34 6.78 0.86
C ASN A 105 -6.27 8.28 1.16
N ILE A 106 -7.40 9.01 1.12
CA ILE A 106 -7.47 10.42 1.54
C ILE A 106 -7.06 10.55 3.01
N ILE A 107 -7.64 9.71 3.89
CA ILE A 107 -7.37 9.71 5.33
C ILE A 107 -5.90 9.35 5.59
N PHE A 108 -5.39 8.31 4.95
CA PHE A 108 -4.02 7.85 5.14
C PHE A 108 -3.00 8.88 4.65
N LEU A 109 -3.23 9.49 3.50
CA LEU A 109 -2.38 10.56 2.97
C LEU A 109 -2.41 11.80 3.87
N SER A 110 -3.54 12.15 4.46
CA SER A 110 -3.63 13.29 5.40
C SER A 110 -2.78 13.06 6.66
N HIS A 111 -2.77 11.84 7.20
CA HIS A 111 -1.90 11.50 8.32
C HIS A 111 -0.42 11.42 7.92
N ALA A 112 -0.13 10.88 6.73
CA ALA A 112 1.24 10.86 6.20
C ALA A 112 1.79 12.28 6.01
N LEU A 113 0.95 13.19 5.51
CA LEU A 113 1.30 14.60 5.34
C LEU A 113 1.62 15.27 6.68
N ALA A 114 0.77 15.07 7.70
CA ALA A 114 1.00 15.62 9.03
C ALA A 114 2.31 15.09 9.65
N TRP A 115 2.58 13.79 9.52
CA TRP A 115 3.82 13.22 10.04
C TRP A 115 5.04 13.66 9.23
N ALA A 116 4.92 13.76 7.90
CA ALA A 116 6.00 14.26 7.04
C ALA A 116 6.42 15.68 7.46
N GLU A 117 5.45 16.57 7.74
CA GLU A 117 5.72 17.92 8.22
C GLU A 117 6.49 17.91 9.55
N VAL A 118 6.10 17.05 10.51
CA VAL A 118 6.75 16.93 11.82
C VAL A 118 8.20 16.46 11.70
N ILE A 119 8.47 15.47 10.84
CA ILE A 119 9.84 14.91 10.70
C ILE A 119 10.70 15.70 9.71
N GLY A 120 10.14 16.70 9.03
CA GLY A 120 10.82 17.49 7.98
C GLY A 120 11.09 16.66 6.72
N ALA A 121 10.14 15.81 6.33
CA ALA A 121 10.11 15.14 5.03
C ALA A 121 9.19 15.89 4.08
N THR A 122 9.55 15.94 2.80
CA THR A 122 8.73 16.55 1.74
C THR A 122 8.23 15.53 0.72
N ASP A 123 8.64 14.28 0.85
CA ASP A 123 8.33 13.20 -0.08
C ASP A 123 7.47 12.15 0.61
N ILE A 124 6.35 11.78 0.00
CA ILE A 124 5.43 10.76 0.48
C ILE A 124 5.24 9.73 -0.62
N PHE A 125 5.49 8.45 -0.30
CA PHE A 125 5.35 7.34 -1.23
C PHE A 125 4.14 6.49 -0.85
N LEU A 126 3.38 6.05 -1.88
CA LEU A 126 2.23 5.17 -1.70
C LEU A 126 2.16 4.12 -2.81
N GLY A 127 1.71 2.91 -2.44
CA GLY A 127 1.63 1.74 -3.31
C GLY A 127 0.25 1.58 -3.94
N ILE A 128 -0.29 2.64 -4.55
CA ILE A 128 -1.50 2.54 -5.35
C ILE A 128 -1.19 2.11 -6.77
N ASN A 129 -2.11 1.36 -7.35
CA ASN A 129 -2.07 0.88 -8.71
C ASN A 129 -3.40 1.16 -9.39
N ALA A 130 -3.38 1.84 -10.54
CA ALA A 130 -4.59 2.16 -11.28
C ALA A 130 -4.97 1.08 -12.29
N VAL A 131 -4.03 0.18 -12.64
CA VAL A 131 -4.25 -0.91 -13.61
C VAL A 131 -5.08 -2.02 -12.97
N ASP A 132 -4.68 -2.50 -11.79
CA ASP A 132 -5.36 -3.61 -11.10
C ASP A 132 -6.59 -3.16 -10.30
N TYR A 133 -6.64 -1.88 -9.93
CA TYR A 133 -7.67 -1.30 -9.05
C TYR A 133 -8.33 -0.06 -9.68
N SER A 134 -8.68 -0.14 -10.95
CA SER A 134 -9.33 0.95 -11.71
C SER A 134 -10.64 1.43 -11.08
N GLY A 135 -11.32 0.56 -10.33
CA GLY A 135 -12.56 0.86 -9.60
C GLY A 135 -12.39 1.78 -8.38
N TYR A 136 -11.17 1.95 -7.84
CA TYR A 136 -10.97 2.81 -6.67
C TYR A 136 -10.72 4.27 -7.07
N PRO A 137 -11.64 5.21 -6.76
CA PRO A 137 -11.49 6.61 -7.17
C PRO A 137 -10.27 7.29 -6.56
N ASP A 138 -9.86 6.89 -5.35
CA ASP A 138 -8.71 7.39 -4.61
C ASP A 138 -7.37 6.72 -4.96
N CYS A 139 -7.34 5.94 -6.07
CA CYS A 139 -6.13 5.39 -6.70
C CYS A 139 -5.82 6.04 -8.06
N ARG A 140 -6.61 7.00 -8.52
CA ARG A 140 -6.46 7.60 -9.84
C ARG A 140 -5.40 8.71 -9.86
N PRO A 141 -4.67 8.89 -10.99
CA PRO A 141 -3.65 9.94 -11.12
C PRO A 141 -4.17 11.35 -10.83
N ASP A 142 -5.39 11.68 -11.27
CA ASP A 142 -5.98 13.00 -11.07
C ASP A 142 -6.30 13.28 -9.59
N PHE A 143 -6.70 12.24 -8.84
CA PHE A 143 -6.84 12.36 -7.38
C PHE A 143 -5.51 12.72 -6.72
N LEU A 144 -4.41 12.04 -7.09
CA LEU A 144 -3.10 12.33 -6.51
C LEU A 144 -2.64 13.77 -6.78
N LYS A 145 -2.78 14.24 -8.01
CA LYS A 145 -2.46 15.63 -8.38
C LYS A 145 -3.28 16.63 -7.57
N ALA A 146 -4.57 16.38 -7.41
CA ALA A 146 -5.46 17.23 -6.63
C ALA A 146 -5.08 17.24 -5.15
N PHE A 147 -4.76 16.06 -4.57
CA PHE A 147 -4.33 15.95 -3.17
C PHE A 147 -2.98 16.65 -2.94
N GLU A 148 -1.99 16.45 -3.83
CA GLU A 148 -0.70 17.12 -3.75
C GLU A 148 -0.86 18.67 -3.79
N ARG A 149 -1.73 19.16 -4.66
CA ARG A 149 -2.05 20.59 -4.69
C ARG A 149 -2.69 21.05 -3.37
N ALA A 150 -3.65 20.31 -2.85
CA ALA A 150 -4.29 20.63 -1.58
C ALA A 150 -3.28 20.60 -0.40
N ALA A 151 -2.40 19.62 -0.37
CA ALA A 151 -1.32 19.50 0.62
C ALA A 151 -0.42 20.75 0.61
N ASN A 152 -0.01 21.18 -0.58
CA ASN A 152 0.87 22.34 -0.75
C ASN A 152 0.19 23.68 -0.46
N LEU A 153 -1.12 23.76 -0.55
CA LEU A 153 -1.88 24.96 -0.17
C LEU A 153 -2.25 24.98 1.32
N GLY A 154 -2.45 23.81 1.91
CA GLY A 154 -3.06 23.67 3.25
C GLY A 154 -2.07 23.37 4.39
N THR A 155 -0.76 23.29 4.12
CA THR A 155 0.26 23.04 5.14
C THR A 155 1.22 24.22 5.28
N LYS A 156 1.88 24.29 6.43
CA LYS A 156 2.89 25.32 6.69
C LYS A 156 4.07 25.18 5.73
N GLU A 157 4.65 23.98 5.64
CA GLU A 157 5.83 23.72 4.80
C GLU A 157 5.52 23.94 3.32
N GLY A 158 4.39 23.44 2.82
CA GLY A 158 3.95 23.66 1.43
C GLY A 158 3.79 25.13 1.07
N SER A 159 3.22 25.92 2.00
CA SER A 159 2.98 27.35 1.79
C SER A 159 4.23 28.23 1.94
N THR A 160 5.30 27.73 2.58
CA THR A 160 6.54 28.49 2.84
C THR A 160 7.72 28.11 1.93
N GLY A 161 7.48 27.33 0.86
CA GLY A 161 8.48 27.05 -0.17
C GLY A 161 9.18 25.70 -0.06
N SER A 162 8.67 24.80 0.77
CA SER A 162 9.12 23.39 0.85
C SER A 162 7.99 22.46 0.38
N PRO A 163 7.69 22.40 -0.94
CA PRO A 163 6.52 21.69 -1.42
C PRO A 163 6.63 20.17 -1.21
N PHE A 164 5.51 19.57 -0.84
CA PHE A 164 5.35 18.13 -0.79
C PHE A 164 5.24 17.55 -2.20
N THR A 165 5.82 16.38 -2.38
CA THR A 165 5.70 15.57 -3.60
C THR A 165 5.14 14.20 -3.25
N LEU A 166 4.07 13.80 -3.93
CA LEU A 166 3.49 12.47 -3.84
C LEU A 166 4.08 11.56 -4.91
N HIS A 167 4.60 10.41 -4.48
CA HIS A 167 5.19 9.41 -5.36
C HIS A 167 4.32 8.15 -5.39
N ALA A 168 3.77 7.83 -6.55
CA ALA A 168 3.06 6.58 -6.81
C ALA A 168 3.77 5.79 -7.92
N PRO A 169 4.93 5.19 -7.63
CA PRO A 169 5.79 4.61 -8.67
C PRO A 169 5.20 3.37 -9.36
N LEU A 170 4.11 2.82 -8.85
CA LEU A 170 3.44 1.64 -9.38
C LEU A 170 2.16 1.95 -10.15
N ILE A 171 1.79 3.23 -10.28
CA ILE A 171 0.43 3.62 -10.68
C ILE A 171 0.04 3.13 -12.07
N GLU A 172 1.00 3.01 -13.00
CA GLU A 172 0.79 2.57 -14.38
C GLU A 172 1.34 1.15 -14.65
N LEU A 173 1.85 0.46 -13.62
CA LEU A 173 2.45 -0.86 -13.77
C LEU A 173 1.40 -1.97 -13.60
N SER A 174 1.48 -3.01 -14.42
CA SER A 174 0.77 -4.27 -14.19
C SER A 174 1.35 -5.01 -12.97
N LYS A 175 0.59 -5.96 -12.39
CA LYS A 175 1.08 -6.77 -11.27
C LYS A 175 2.36 -7.53 -11.60
N LYS A 176 2.47 -8.02 -12.83
CA LYS A 176 3.70 -8.62 -13.36
C LYS A 176 4.89 -7.67 -13.23
N GLU A 177 4.78 -6.45 -13.78
CA GLU A 177 5.86 -5.46 -13.76
C GLU A 177 6.24 -5.04 -12.34
N ILE A 178 5.27 -4.91 -11.43
CA ILE A 178 5.51 -4.64 -10.01
C ILE A 178 6.38 -5.75 -9.39
N ILE A 179 6.04 -7.02 -9.66
CA ILE A 179 6.78 -8.18 -9.16
C ILE A 179 8.20 -8.21 -9.74
N GLU A 180 8.35 -7.97 -11.04
CA GLU A 180 9.64 -7.91 -11.71
C GLU A 180 10.56 -6.83 -11.10
N VAL A 181 10.02 -5.62 -10.91
CA VAL A 181 10.74 -4.51 -10.25
C VAL A 181 11.13 -4.88 -8.83
N GLY A 182 10.23 -5.44 -8.04
CA GLY A 182 10.54 -5.82 -6.66
C GLY A 182 11.59 -6.91 -6.58
N ASN A 183 11.55 -7.93 -7.46
CA ASN A 183 12.58 -8.96 -7.54
C ASN A 183 13.97 -8.38 -7.90
N GLN A 184 14.02 -7.45 -8.85
CA GLN A 184 15.26 -6.75 -9.19
C GLN A 184 15.84 -5.96 -8.01
N LEU A 185 14.96 -5.44 -7.13
CA LEU A 185 15.35 -4.71 -5.92
C LEU A 185 15.54 -5.61 -4.69
N GLY A 186 15.43 -6.94 -4.84
CA GLY A 186 15.66 -7.91 -3.77
C GLY A 186 14.53 -7.98 -2.75
N VAL A 187 13.30 -7.67 -3.13
CA VAL A 187 12.12 -7.81 -2.25
C VAL A 187 11.84 -9.30 -1.98
N ASP A 188 11.79 -9.68 -0.73
CA ASP A 188 11.36 -11.01 -0.28
C ASP A 188 9.83 -11.06 -0.14
N TYR A 189 9.15 -11.46 -1.21
CA TYR A 189 7.69 -11.54 -1.25
C TYR A 189 7.09 -12.63 -0.35
N SER A 190 7.88 -13.57 0.18
CA SER A 190 7.41 -14.55 1.16
C SER A 190 7.00 -13.90 2.49
N LYS A 191 7.52 -12.70 2.77
CA LYS A 191 7.23 -11.91 3.96
C LYS A 191 6.03 -10.98 3.80
N THR A 192 5.47 -10.85 2.59
CA THR A 192 4.35 -9.97 2.31
C THR A 192 3.01 -10.68 2.44
N HIS A 193 1.97 -9.94 2.83
CA HIS A 193 0.61 -10.45 2.92
C HIS A 193 -0.37 -9.50 2.23
N SER A 194 -1.15 -10.01 1.27
CA SER A 194 -2.09 -9.20 0.48
C SER A 194 -3.54 -9.70 0.60
N CYS A 195 -3.77 -10.82 1.30
CA CYS A 195 -5.08 -11.45 1.38
C CYS A 195 -6.07 -10.62 2.20
N TYR A 196 -7.28 -10.44 1.67
CA TYR A 196 -8.38 -9.73 2.36
C TYR A 196 -9.13 -10.59 3.37
N ASP A 197 -9.02 -11.92 3.27
CA ASP A 197 -9.74 -12.87 4.11
C ASP A 197 -8.85 -14.09 4.41
N PRO A 198 -7.75 -13.90 5.19
CA PRO A 198 -6.84 -14.98 5.53
C PRO A 198 -7.49 -15.96 6.50
N VAL A 199 -7.00 -17.21 6.46
CA VAL A 199 -7.30 -18.22 7.45
C VAL A 199 -6.03 -18.42 8.28
N ASP A 200 -6.06 -18.05 9.54
CA ASP A 200 -4.88 -17.91 10.37
C ASP A 200 -3.86 -16.98 9.68
N ASP A 201 -2.63 -17.45 9.45
CA ASP A 201 -1.58 -16.68 8.77
C ASP A 201 -1.45 -17.01 7.26
N LEU A 202 -2.38 -17.82 6.71
CA LEU A 202 -2.36 -18.27 5.31
C LEU A 202 -3.28 -17.43 4.43
N ALA A 203 -2.82 -17.11 3.23
CA ALA A 203 -3.66 -16.46 2.24
C ALA A 203 -4.75 -17.41 1.71
N CYS A 204 -5.98 -16.92 1.55
CA CYS A 204 -7.11 -17.75 1.12
C CYS A 204 -7.00 -18.28 -0.32
N GLY A 205 -6.27 -17.60 -1.20
CA GLY A 205 -6.13 -17.95 -2.62
C GLY A 205 -7.28 -17.47 -3.53
N HIS A 206 -8.40 -17.01 -2.97
CA HIS A 206 -9.69 -16.83 -3.66
C HIS A 206 -10.21 -15.39 -3.71
N CYS A 207 -9.75 -14.50 -2.82
CA CYS A 207 -10.17 -13.09 -2.88
C CYS A 207 -9.47 -12.35 -4.03
N ASP A 208 -10.03 -11.22 -4.45
CA ASP A 208 -9.49 -10.42 -5.56
C ASP A 208 -7.98 -10.17 -5.41
N ALA A 209 -7.51 -9.79 -4.22
CA ALA A 209 -6.10 -9.54 -3.98
C ALA A 209 -5.22 -10.80 -4.17
N CYS A 210 -5.71 -11.98 -3.79
CA CYS A 210 -5.00 -13.25 -4.02
C CYS A 210 -4.99 -13.61 -5.50
N ILE A 211 -6.11 -13.48 -6.20
CA ILE A 211 -6.24 -13.78 -7.63
C ILE A 211 -5.28 -12.90 -8.45
N LEU A 212 -5.31 -11.58 -8.22
CA LEU A 212 -4.43 -10.64 -8.91
C LEU A 212 -2.95 -10.91 -8.60
N ARG A 213 -2.61 -11.24 -7.36
CA ARG A 213 -1.26 -11.58 -6.95
C ARG A 213 -0.76 -12.86 -7.62
N LEU A 214 -1.52 -13.95 -7.55
CA LEU A 214 -1.18 -15.23 -8.19
C LEU A 214 -1.01 -15.09 -9.69
N ARG A 215 -1.93 -14.37 -10.35
CA ARG A 215 -1.85 -14.05 -11.77
C ARG A 215 -0.57 -13.29 -12.10
N GLY A 216 -0.24 -12.24 -11.34
CA GLY A 216 0.97 -11.45 -11.58
C GLY A 216 2.24 -12.27 -11.47
N PHE A 217 2.35 -13.19 -10.48
CA PHE A 217 3.48 -14.12 -10.39
C PHE A 217 3.53 -15.09 -11.57
N ALA A 218 2.39 -15.66 -11.98
CA ALA A 218 2.32 -16.56 -13.13
C ALA A 218 2.74 -15.87 -14.43
N GLU A 219 2.26 -14.64 -14.66
CA GLU A 219 2.63 -13.82 -15.83
C GLU A 219 4.12 -13.41 -15.83
N ALA A 220 4.73 -13.27 -14.65
CA ALA A 220 6.17 -13.05 -14.48
C ALA A 220 6.99 -14.35 -14.66
N GLY A 221 6.37 -15.51 -14.86
CA GLY A 221 7.04 -16.81 -14.93
C GLY A 221 7.61 -17.29 -13.60
N LEU A 222 7.07 -16.82 -12.47
CA LEU A 222 7.51 -17.09 -11.13
C LEU A 222 6.44 -17.81 -10.32
N LYS A 223 6.87 -18.56 -9.29
CA LYS A 223 5.95 -19.10 -8.29
C LYS A 223 5.82 -18.08 -7.15
N ASP A 224 4.58 -17.79 -6.74
CA ASP A 224 4.35 -16.95 -5.56
C ASP A 224 4.90 -17.66 -4.29
N PRO A 225 5.81 -17.02 -3.55
CA PRO A 225 6.37 -17.60 -2.33
C PRO A 225 5.48 -17.45 -1.09
N ALA A 226 4.33 -16.77 -1.19
CA ALA A 226 3.42 -16.61 -0.06
C ALA A 226 2.77 -17.96 0.31
N PRO A 227 2.53 -18.24 1.61
CA PRO A 227 1.81 -19.43 2.03
C PRO A 227 0.29 -19.26 1.79
N TYR A 228 -0.30 -20.27 1.18
CA TYR A 228 -1.74 -20.36 0.89
C TYR A 228 -2.38 -21.52 1.63
N VAL A 229 -3.69 -21.41 1.90
CA VAL A 229 -4.49 -22.54 2.40
C VAL A 229 -4.44 -23.66 1.37
N VAL A 230 -4.06 -24.87 1.83
CA VAL A 230 -4.08 -26.06 0.97
C VAL A 230 -5.53 -26.46 0.75
N GLN A 231 -5.96 -26.50 -0.51
CA GLN A 231 -7.25 -27.10 -0.86
C GLN A 231 -7.16 -28.60 -0.62
N GLY A 232 -8.00 -29.13 0.28
CA GLY A 232 -8.17 -30.55 0.52
C GLY A 232 -8.96 -31.24 -0.60
#